data_33165ea942105a3fb25ef782e9515cdf
#
_entry.id   33165ea942105a3fb25ef782e9515cdf
#
_cell.length_a   1.000
_cell.length_b   1.000
_cell.length_c   1.000
_cell.angle_alpha   90.00
_cell.angle_beta   90.00
_cell.angle_gamma   90.00
#
_symmetry.space_group_name_H-M   'P 1'
#
loop_
_entity.id
_entity.type
_entity.pdbx_description
1 polymer ?
#
loop_
_entity_poly.entity_id
_entity_poly.type
_entity_poly.pdbx_seq_one_letter_code
_entity_poly.pdbx_strand_id
1 'polypeptide(L)'
;MLYMVEATHGPETCAAFVEESKKRMQVMKDNIDDMAKSHGITVKGSWVAMVAHKIYMLLDAPNGHAVQDLVVEVELYAWNTVTMYPVGDLGEALQKIK
;
A
#
# COMPACT_ATOMS: atom_id res chain seq x y z
N MET A 1 13.72 -4.46 -3.65
CA MET A 1 12.85 -4.14 -4.80
C MET A 1 11.74 -3.22 -4.38
N LEU A 2 11.55 -2.13 -5.07
CA LEU A 2 10.51 -1.15 -4.71
C LEU A 2 9.19 -1.48 -5.39
N TYR A 3 8.11 -1.39 -4.61
CA TYR A 3 6.75 -1.55 -5.08
C TYR A 3 5.90 -0.38 -4.64
N MET A 4 5.08 0.12 -5.56
CA MET A 4 4.04 1.08 -5.23
C MET A 4 2.73 0.32 -5.04
N VAL A 5 2.09 0.56 -3.91
CA VAL A 5 0.75 0.07 -3.62
C VAL A 5 -0.19 1.26 -3.73
N GLU A 6 -1.22 1.12 -4.54
CA GLU A 6 -2.25 2.14 -4.72
C GLU A 6 -3.60 1.53 -4.39
N ALA A 7 -4.26 2.08 -3.38
CA ALA A 7 -5.58 1.65 -2.95
C ALA A 7 -6.60 2.72 -3.29
N THR A 8 -7.71 2.32 -3.90
CA THR A 8 -8.77 3.23 -4.32
C THR A 8 -10.11 2.75 -3.78
N HIS A 9 -10.90 3.66 -3.23
CA HIS A 9 -12.25 3.37 -2.73
C HIS A 9 -13.18 4.53 -3.08
N GLY A 10 -14.49 4.29 -2.95
CA GLY A 10 -15.49 5.34 -3.11
C GLY A 10 -15.91 5.91 -1.75
N PRO A 11 -16.79 6.92 -1.76
CA PRO A 11 -17.30 7.52 -0.52
C PRO A 11 -18.01 6.51 0.40
N GLU A 12 -18.57 5.47 -0.17
CA GLU A 12 -19.33 4.44 0.56
C GLU A 12 -18.45 3.58 1.50
N THR A 13 -17.14 3.53 1.26
CA THR A 13 -16.21 2.79 2.11
C THR A 13 -15.12 3.68 2.71
N CYS A 14 -15.15 4.99 2.41
CA CYS A 14 -14.12 5.91 2.87
C CYS A 14 -14.06 5.99 4.40
N ALA A 15 -12.86 5.91 4.95
CA ALA A 15 -12.63 5.97 6.40
C ALA A 15 -13.10 7.29 7.02
N ALA A 16 -13.25 8.35 6.24
CA ALA A 16 -13.80 9.62 6.72
C ALA A 16 -15.29 9.52 7.07
N PHE A 17 -16.02 8.57 6.47
CA PHE A 17 -17.45 8.43 6.61
C PHE A 17 -17.89 7.09 7.20
N VAL A 18 -17.06 6.07 7.13
CA VAL A 18 -17.38 4.69 7.53
C VAL A 18 -16.50 4.29 8.70
N GLU A 19 -17.13 4.06 9.86
CA GLU A 19 -16.42 3.74 11.10
C GLU A 19 -15.60 2.45 11.01
N GLU A 20 -16.12 1.43 10.36
CA GLU A 20 -15.42 0.16 10.20
C GLU A 20 -14.14 0.33 9.38
N SER A 21 -14.18 1.10 8.29
CA SER A 21 -13.01 1.41 7.47
C SER A 21 -11.98 2.21 8.26
N LYS A 22 -12.45 3.14 9.07
CA LYS A 22 -11.59 3.94 9.95
C LYS A 22 -10.84 3.05 10.95
N LYS A 23 -11.53 2.09 11.55
CA LYS A 23 -10.90 1.13 12.48
C LYS A 23 -9.83 0.29 11.78
N ARG A 24 -10.13 -0.22 10.58
CA ARG A 24 -9.16 -0.98 9.79
C ARG A 24 -7.93 -0.14 9.45
N MET A 25 -8.14 1.11 9.06
CA MET A 25 -7.05 2.03 8.76
C MET A 25 -6.19 2.32 9.98
N GLN A 26 -6.81 2.48 11.14
CA GLN A 26 -6.09 2.71 12.40
C GLN A 26 -5.25 1.51 12.80
N VAL A 27 -5.81 0.30 12.71
CA VAL A 27 -5.08 -0.94 12.98
C VAL A 27 -3.90 -1.09 12.03
N MET A 28 -4.10 -0.82 10.75
CA MET A 28 -3.03 -0.86 9.75
C MET A 28 -1.92 0.13 10.12
N LYS A 29 -2.26 1.38 10.41
CA LYS A 29 -1.29 2.41 10.77
C LYS A 29 -0.46 1.99 11.99
N ASP A 30 -1.11 1.43 13.00
CA ASP A 30 -0.44 1.08 14.26
C ASP A 30 0.48 -0.15 14.13
N ASN A 31 0.22 -1.03 13.17
CA ASN A 31 0.87 -2.32 13.08
C ASN A 31 1.65 -2.58 11.78
N ILE A 32 1.53 -1.70 10.79
CA ILE A 32 2.06 -1.95 9.44
C ILE A 32 3.57 -2.24 9.43
N ASP A 33 4.35 -1.51 10.23
CA ASP A 33 5.80 -1.69 10.23
C ASP A 33 6.22 -3.08 10.74
N ASP A 34 5.58 -3.55 11.81
CA ASP A 34 5.84 -4.87 12.36
C ASP A 34 5.34 -5.99 11.43
N MET A 35 4.16 -5.81 10.86
CA MET A 35 3.61 -6.76 9.90
C MET A 35 4.47 -6.85 8.65
N ALA A 36 4.91 -5.70 8.14
CA ALA A 36 5.81 -5.63 6.99
C ALA A 36 7.11 -6.38 7.25
N LYS A 37 7.69 -6.21 8.44
CA LYS A 37 8.92 -6.89 8.83
C LYS A 37 8.81 -8.41 8.75
N SER A 38 7.67 -8.97 9.14
CA SER A 38 7.46 -10.42 9.10
C SER A 38 7.47 -10.97 7.68
N HIS A 39 7.28 -10.12 6.66
CA HIS A 39 7.34 -10.47 5.24
C HIS A 39 8.65 -10.00 4.57
N GLY A 40 9.60 -9.51 5.35
CA GLY A 40 10.85 -8.97 4.80
C GLY A 40 10.66 -7.63 4.09
N ILE A 41 9.64 -6.86 4.46
CA ILE A 41 9.27 -5.60 3.82
C ILE A 41 9.60 -4.42 4.73
N THR A 42 10.12 -3.35 4.12
CA THR A 42 10.30 -2.06 4.77
C THR A 42 9.34 -1.06 4.13
N VAL A 43 8.52 -0.40 4.96
CA VAL A 43 7.63 0.66 4.50
C VAL A 43 8.44 1.94 4.35
N LYS A 44 8.59 2.43 3.12
CA LYS A 44 9.36 3.64 2.81
C LYS A 44 8.54 4.91 2.95
N GLY A 45 7.23 4.82 2.80
CA GLY A 45 6.34 5.93 2.96
C GLY A 45 4.90 5.53 2.76
N SER A 46 3.98 6.34 3.30
CA SER A 46 2.54 6.14 3.16
C SER A 46 1.87 7.50 3.04
N TRP A 47 0.97 7.63 2.10
CA TRP A 47 0.28 8.90 1.82
C TRP A 47 -1.19 8.66 1.53
N VAL A 48 -1.99 9.68 1.82
CA VAL A 48 -3.43 9.66 1.53
C VAL A 48 -3.79 10.87 0.69
N ALA A 49 -4.45 10.62 -0.43
CA ALA A 49 -5.10 11.67 -1.22
C ALA A 49 -6.59 11.65 -0.86
N MET A 50 -6.97 12.43 0.14
CA MET A 50 -8.31 12.36 0.75
C MET A 50 -9.44 12.58 -0.24
N VAL A 51 -9.36 13.64 -1.05
CA VAL A 51 -10.41 14.00 -2.00
C VAL A 51 -10.51 13.00 -3.15
N ALA A 52 -9.39 12.42 -3.56
CA ALA A 52 -9.35 11.40 -4.61
C ALA A 52 -9.69 10.00 -4.11
N HIS A 53 -9.87 9.82 -2.80
CA HIS A 53 -10.13 8.53 -2.16
C HIS A 53 -9.06 7.48 -2.50
N LYS A 54 -7.79 7.86 -2.31
CA LYS A 54 -6.66 6.98 -2.61
C LYS A 54 -5.67 6.93 -1.46
N ILE A 55 -5.07 5.75 -1.29
CA ILE A 55 -3.97 5.54 -0.35
C ILE A 55 -2.79 5.02 -1.15
N TYR A 56 -1.61 5.55 -0.87
CA TYR A 56 -0.37 5.14 -1.52
C TYR A 56 0.62 4.66 -0.48
N MET A 57 1.30 3.55 -0.77
CA MET A 57 2.43 3.10 0.02
C MET A 57 3.59 2.73 -0.88
N LEU A 58 4.78 3.14 -0.51
CA LEU A 58 6.01 2.72 -1.17
C LEU A 58 6.69 1.69 -0.27
N LEU A 59 6.90 0.49 -0.80
CA LEU A 59 7.43 -0.63 -0.05
C LEU A 59 8.72 -1.15 -0.69
N ASP A 60 9.72 -1.44 0.14
CA ASP A 60 10.88 -2.21 -0.28
C ASP A 60 10.64 -3.66 0.11
N ALA A 61 10.47 -4.53 -0.86
CA ALA A 61 10.04 -5.91 -0.65
C ALA A 61 10.87 -6.89 -1.48
N PRO A 62 10.97 -8.16 -1.04
CA PRO A 62 11.73 -9.17 -1.78
C PRO A 62 11.07 -9.56 -3.10
N ASN A 63 9.73 -9.54 -3.16
CA ASN A 63 8.97 -9.91 -4.35
C ASN A 63 7.52 -9.47 -4.24
N GLY A 64 6.75 -9.62 -5.32
CA GLY A 64 5.35 -9.22 -5.35
C GLY A 64 4.43 -10.06 -4.46
N HIS A 65 4.75 -11.33 -4.26
CA HIS A 65 3.94 -12.18 -3.36
C HIS A 65 4.00 -11.69 -1.92
N ALA A 66 5.16 -11.23 -1.47
CA ALA A 66 5.31 -10.65 -0.13
C ALA A 66 4.44 -9.41 0.03
N VAL A 67 4.39 -8.55 -1.00
CA VAL A 67 3.53 -7.36 -1.01
C VAL A 67 2.05 -7.75 -0.95
N GLN A 68 1.64 -8.73 -1.75
CA GLN A 68 0.28 -9.24 -1.74
C GLN A 68 -0.11 -9.76 -0.36
N ASP A 69 0.75 -10.56 0.25
CA ASP A 69 0.48 -11.14 1.57
C ASP A 69 0.32 -10.05 2.63
N LEU A 70 1.12 -8.99 2.57
CA LEU A 70 0.98 -7.86 3.48
C LEU A 70 -0.35 -7.14 3.27
N VAL A 71 -0.72 -6.88 2.02
CA VAL A 71 -1.99 -6.20 1.69
C VAL A 71 -3.19 -7.00 2.21
N VAL A 72 -3.13 -8.32 2.11
CA VAL A 72 -4.16 -9.21 2.65
C VAL A 72 -4.20 -9.16 4.17
N GLU A 73 -3.03 -9.24 4.81
CA GLU A 73 -2.93 -9.27 6.27
C GLU A 73 -3.43 -7.99 6.93
N VAL A 74 -3.14 -6.83 6.34
CA VAL A 74 -3.60 -5.54 6.88
C VAL A 74 -5.03 -5.21 6.46
N GLU A 75 -5.67 -6.09 5.70
CA GLU A 75 -7.06 -5.96 5.25
C GLU A 75 -7.32 -4.71 4.39
N LEU A 76 -6.30 -4.19 3.72
CA LEU A 76 -6.46 -3.01 2.86
C LEU A 76 -7.44 -3.30 1.72
N TYR A 77 -7.39 -4.51 1.16
CA TYR A 77 -8.27 -4.92 0.07
C TYR A 77 -9.74 -5.09 0.50
N ALA A 78 -10.01 -5.16 1.80
CA ALA A 78 -11.38 -5.36 2.31
C ALA A 78 -12.30 -4.16 2.04
N TRP A 79 -11.71 -2.96 1.90
CA TRP A 79 -12.46 -1.73 1.68
C TRP A 79 -11.91 -0.87 0.55
N ASN A 80 -10.93 -1.39 -0.18
CA ASN A 80 -10.30 -0.74 -1.34
C ASN A 80 -10.14 -1.72 -2.47
N THR A 81 -10.09 -1.19 -3.69
CA THR A 81 -9.50 -1.89 -4.83
C THR A 81 -8.02 -1.57 -4.80
N VAL A 82 -7.17 -2.60 -4.77
CA VAL A 82 -5.73 -2.41 -4.60
C VAL A 82 -4.99 -2.84 -5.87
N THR A 83 -4.12 -1.96 -6.35
CA THR A 83 -3.15 -2.28 -7.39
C THR A 83 -1.76 -2.16 -6.79
N MET A 84 -0.85 -3.00 -7.27
CA MET A 84 0.55 -2.95 -6.84
C MET A 84 1.44 -3.28 -8.03
N TYR A 85 2.55 -2.57 -8.15
CA TYR A 85 3.46 -2.74 -9.28
C TYR A 85 4.86 -2.35 -8.87
N PRO A 86 5.88 -2.98 -9.49
CA PRO A 86 7.27 -2.59 -9.22
C PRO A 86 7.53 -1.19 -9.77
N VAL A 87 8.33 -0.42 -9.03
CA VAL A 87 8.81 0.88 -9.48
C VAL A 87 10.32 0.91 -9.38
N GLY A 88 10.96 1.69 -10.22
CA GLY A 88 12.40 1.82 -10.22
C GLY A 88 12.82 3.28 -10.33
N ASP A 89 14.10 3.51 -10.10
CA ASP A 89 14.68 4.82 -10.30
C ASP A 89 14.62 5.22 -11.78
N LEU A 90 14.26 6.47 -12.04
CA LEU A 90 14.13 6.97 -13.40
C LEU A 90 15.45 6.85 -14.19
N GLY A 91 16.58 7.16 -13.55
CA GLY A 91 17.89 7.06 -14.17
C GLY A 91 18.25 5.62 -14.56
N GLU A 92 17.96 4.68 -13.67
CA GLU A 92 18.17 3.25 -13.96
C GLU A 92 17.26 2.77 -15.09
N ALA A 93 16.01 3.23 -15.12
CA ALA A 93 15.08 2.88 -16.19
C ALA A 93 15.59 3.36 -17.55
N LEU A 94 16.13 4.57 -17.60
CA LEU A 94 16.70 5.12 -18.83
C LEU A 94 17.86 4.27 -19.38
N GLN A 95 18.65 3.69 -18.49
CA GLN A 95 19.75 2.81 -18.90
C GLN A 95 19.28 1.50 -19.53
N LYS A 96 18.07 1.06 -19.21
CA LYS A 96 17.47 -0.15 -19.78
C LYS A 96 16.80 0.07 -21.12
N ILE A 97 16.50 1.31 -21.46
CA ILE A 97 15.89 1.69 -22.73
C ILE A 97 16.99 1.88 -23.77
N LYS A 98 16.94 1.16 -24.85
CA LYS A 98 17.95 1.20 -25.90
C LYS A 98 17.37 1.73 -27.21
#